data_4603064e3c3f8058af57b447304a87b3
#
_entry.id   4603064e3c3f8058af57b447304a87b3
#
_cell.length_a   1.000
_cell.length_b   1.000
_cell.length_c   1.000
_cell.angle_alpha   90.00
_cell.angle_beta   90.00
_cell.angle_gamma   90.00
#
_symmetry.space_group_name_H-M   'P 1'
#
loop_
_entity.id
_entity.type
_entity.pdbx_description
1 polymer ?
#
loop_
_entity_poly.entity_id
_entity_poly.type
_entity_poly.pdbx_seq_one_letter_code
_entity_poly.pdbx_strand_id
1 'polypeptide(L)'
;SDGHLWLVVHTGSRHLGTEVCKHYQDLAYYNIRNNSVQKKIEETVAKLKREGKEYEIENTIKILKMQTGPVPKDLCYLEGEDMANYLNDMKIAQEFAYTNRKYIARSILSNMGLSESVLKSFQTIHNYIDTDKLILRKGAVSSELGEELIIPMNMRDGSLICIGKGNEDWNCSAPHGAGRLMSRSQAKN
;
A
#
# COMPACT_ATOMS: atom_id res chain seq x y z
N SER A 1 0.96 -22.96 -24.09
CA SER A 1 -0.12 -21.99 -24.26
C SER A 1 -1.39 -22.72 -24.62
N ASP A 2 -2.50 -22.29 -24.11
CA ASP A 2 -3.84 -22.85 -24.37
C ASP A 2 -4.44 -22.41 -25.72
N GLY A 3 -3.68 -21.64 -26.53
CA GLY A 3 -4.11 -21.10 -27.82
C GLY A 3 -5.01 -19.85 -27.71
N HIS A 4 -5.31 -19.38 -26.50
CA HIS A 4 -6.12 -18.17 -26.30
C HIS A 4 -5.29 -16.89 -26.31
N LEU A 5 -5.91 -15.80 -26.78
CA LEU A 5 -5.38 -14.44 -26.69
C LEU A 5 -5.90 -13.79 -25.41
N TRP A 6 -5.02 -13.10 -24.70
CA TRP A 6 -5.36 -12.39 -23.48
C TRP A 6 -5.10 -10.90 -23.63
N LEU A 7 -6.11 -10.09 -23.31
CA LEU A 7 -5.94 -8.65 -23.13
C LEU A 7 -5.53 -8.39 -21.68
N VAL A 8 -4.34 -7.84 -21.48
CA VAL A 8 -3.83 -7.49 -20.14
C VAL A 8 -3.84 -5.97 -19.97
N VAL A 9 -4.58 -5.49 -18.97
CA VAL A 9 -4.64 -4.07 -18.59
C VAL A 9 -3.94 -3.88 -17.24
N HIS A 10 -2.84 -3.12 -17.22
CA HIS A 10 -2.07 -2.84 -16.01
C HIS A 10 -2.20 -1.36 -15.63
N THR A 11 -3.07 -1.06 -14.68
CA THR A 11 -3.22 0.26 -14.06
C THR A 11 -3.78 0.13 -12.64
N GLY A 12 -3.54 1.14 -11.81
CA GLY A 12 -3.99 1.20 -10.42
C GLY A 12 -4.98 2.34 -10.18
N SER A 13 -5.03 2.82 -8.94
CA SER A 13 -5.87 3.93 -8.48
C SER A 13 -5.42 5.31 -8.95
N ARG A 14 -4.33 5.38 -9.70
CA ARG A 14 -3.81 6.61 -10.31
C ARG A 14 -3.61 7.72 -9.27
N HIS A 15 -3.98 8.96 -9.63
CA HIS A 15 -3.83 10.13 -8.77
C HIS A 15 -4.61 10.00 -7.45
N LEU A 16 -5.82 9.42 -7.49
CA LEU A 16 -6.66 9.25 -6.29
C LEU A 16 -5.91 8.50 -5.17
N GLY A 17 -5.35 7.33 -5.46
CA GLY A 17 -4.63 6.55 -4.45
C GLY A 17 -3.33 7.22 -4.00
N THR A 18 -2.70 8.04 -4.85
CA THR A 18 -1.52 8.81 -4.47
C THR A 18 -1.88 9.89 -3.45
N GLU A 19 -2.98 10.60 -3.65
CA GLU A 19 -3.45 11.64 -2.71
C GLU A 19 -3.91 11.05 -1.38
N VAL A 20 -4.64 9.94 -1.41
CA VAL A 20 -5.01 9.19 -0.19
C VAL A 20 -3.76 8.78 0.58
N CYS A 21 -2.81 8.14 -0.07
CA CYS A 21 -1.58 7.69 0.57
C CYS A 21 -0.80 8.87 1.19
N LYS A 22 -0.64 9.96 0.45
CA LYS A 22 0.07 11.16 0.90
C LYS A 22 -0.61 11.79 2.11
N HIS A 23 -1.94 11.95 2.07
CA HIS A 23 -2.72 12.52 3.17
C HIS A 23 -2.47 11.75 4.47
N TYR A 24 -2.63 10.43 4.45
CA TYR A 24 -2.47 9.61 5.65
C TYR A 24 -1.01 9.45 6.10
N GLN A 25 -0.06 9.51 5.19
CA GLN A 25 1.36 9.54 5.55
C GLN A 25 1.74 10.86 6.24
N ASP A 26 1.20 11.98 5.77
CA ASP A 26 1.39 13.30 6.41
C ASP A 26 0.73 13.33 7.78
N LEU A 27 -0.49 12.80 7.90
CA LEU A 27 -1.22 12.68 9.16
C LEU A 27 -0.46 11.81 10.19
N ALA A 28 0.01 10.64 9.78
CA ALA A 28 0.81 9.76 10.63
C ALA A 28 2.08 10.47 11.14
N TYR A 29 2.79 11.15 10.25
CA TYR A 29 3.99 11.92 10.62
C TYR A 29 3.67 13.04 11.62
N TYR A 30 2.59 13.77 11.39
CA TYR A 30 2.14 14.85 12.28
C TYR A 30 1.77 14.30 13.68
N ASN A 31 0.97 13.24 13.73
CA ASN A 31 0.51 12.62 14.98
C ASN A 31 1.66 12.08 15.81
N ILE A 32 2.57 11.30 15.21
CA ILE A 32 3.70 10.71 15.94
C ILE A 32 4.64 11.79 16.46
N ARG A 33 4.91 12.83 15.66
CA ARG A 33 5.77 13.94 16.08
C ARG A 33 5.15 14.68 17.26
N ASN A 34 3.87 15.01 17.22
CA ASN A 34 3.22 15.74 18.29
C ASN A 34 3.04 14.89 19.55
N ASN A 35 2.58 13.64 19.43
CA ASN A 35 2.35 12.77 20.57
C ASN A 35 3.66 12.43 21.30
N SER A 36 4.74 12.18 20.58
CA SER A 36 6.04 11.86 21.21
C SER A 36 6.62 13.03 22.02
N VAL A 37 6.47 14.25 21.51
CA VAL A 37 6.90 15.48 22.21
C VAL A 37 6.00 15.75 23.40
N GLN A 38 4.69 15.66 23.19
CA GLN A 38 3.69 15.95 24.22
C GLN A 38 3.84 14.99 25.42
N LYS A 39 3.96 13.70 25.17
CA LYS A 39 4.17 12.67 26.22
C LYS A 39 5.43 12.94 27.04
N LYS A 40 6.54 13.26 26.38
CA LYS A 40 7.79 13.63 27.08
C LYS A 40 7.64 14.89 27.94
N ILE A 41 6.91 15.88 27.44
CA ILE A 41 6.62 17.11 28.19
C ILE A 41 5.81 16.75 29.44
N GLU A 42 4.73 15.98 29.32
CA GLU A 42 3.87 15.60 30.45
C GLU A 42 4.64 14.81 31.52
N GLU A 43 5.42 13.81 31.12
CA GLU A 43 6.27 13.02 32.02
C GLU A 43 7.29 13.90 32.75
N THR A 44 7.93 14.82 32.03
CA THR A 44 8.95 15.73 32.61
C THR A 44 8.33 16.75 33.55
N VAL A 45 7.18 17.34 33.17
CA VAL A 45 6.45 18.27 34.05
C VAL A 45 6.00 17.58 35.33
N ALA A 46 5.45 16.34 35.23
CA ALA A 46 5.05 15.56 36.40
C ALA A 46 6.24 15.24 37.32
N LYS A 47 7.42 14.99 36.75
CA LYS A 47 8.67 14.76 37.52
C LYS A 47 9.12 16.02 38.23
N LEU A 48 9.24 17.15 37.52
CA LEU A 48 9.68 18.43 38.08
C LEU A 48 8.76 18.93 39.19
N LYS A 49 7.45 18.75 39.07
CA LYS A 49 6.49 19.06 40.12
C LYS A 49 6.69 18.20 41.37
N ARG A 50 6.95 16.90 41.21
CA ARG A 50 7.27 16.01 42.37
C ARG A 50 8.57 16.37 43.07
N GLU A 51 9.53 16.92 42.32
CA GLU A 51 10.81 17.37 42.85
C GLU A 51 10.81 18.80 43.40
N GLY A 52 9.68 19.53 43.33
CA GLY A 52 9.59 20.93 43.77
C GLY A 52 10.35 21.94 42.87
N LYS A 53 10.66 21.54 41.62
CA LYS A 53 11.44 22.34 40.66
C LYS A 53 10.57 22.95 39.58
N GLU A 54 9.44 23.50 39.97
CA GLU A 54 8.46 24.09 39.00
C GLU A 54 9.05 25.24 38.17
N TYR A 55 10.03 25.93 38.69
CA TYR A 55 10.73 27.05 38.02
C TYR A 55 11.56 26.57 36.79
N GLU A 56 11.91 25.29 36.71
CA GLU A 56 12.64 24.73 35.55
C GLU A 56 11.72 24.27 34.40
N ILE A 57 10.40 24.20 34.60
CA ILE A 57 9.44 23.62 33.66
C ILE A 57 9.51 24.28 32.29
N GLU A 58 9.46 25.60 32.24
CA GLU A 58 9.41 26.35 30.98
C GLU A 58 10.68 26.15 30.14
N ASN A 59 11.83 26.24 30.76
CA ASN A 59 13.12 26.06 30.09
C ASN A 59 13.29 24.61 29.62
N THR A 60 12.90 23.64 30.43
CA THR A 60 12.99 22.21 30.08
C THR A 60 12.07 21.84 28.92
N ILE A 61 10.83 22.38 28.88
CA ILE A 61 9.93 22.20 27.74
C ILE A 61 10.54 22.75 26.47
N LYS A 62 11.17 23.93 26.51
CA LYS A 62 11.84 24.54 25.38
C LYS A 62 12.97 23.65 24.83
N ILE A 63 13.77 23.10 25.71
CA ILE A 63 14.86 22.17 25.36
C ILE A 63 14.31 20.88 24.75
N LEU A 64 13.27 20.28 25.35
CA LEU A 64 12.64 19.06 24.84
C LEU A 64 12.08 19.24 23.41
N LYS A 65 11.43 20.37 23.15
CA LYS A 65 10.94 20.69 21.79
C LYS A 65 12.06 20.82 20.76
N MET A 66 13.27 21.21 21.17
CA MET A 66 14.45 21.32 20.31
C MET A 66 15.17 19.98 20.11
N GLN A 67 15.16 19.10 21.11
CA GLN A 67 15.94 17.86 21.14
C GLN A 67 15.24 16.64 20.54
N THR A 68 13.90 16.70 20.37
CA THR A 68 13.17 15.59 19.74
C THR A 68 13.47 15.61 18.25
N GLY A 69 14.43 14.80 17.85
CA GLY A 69 14.73 14.56 16.43
C GLY A 69 13.49 14.01 15.68
N PRO A 70 13.31 14.35 14.40
CA PRO A 70 12.17 13.85 13.64
C PRO A 70 12.25 12.33 13.49
N VAL A 71 11.18 11.63 13.86
CA VAL A 71 10.99 10.25 13.41
C VAL A 71 10.95 10.27 11.88
N PRO A 72 11.71 9.41 11.18
CA PRO A 72 11.65 9.33 9.74
C PRO A 72 10.21 9.11 9.27
N LYS A 73 9.78 9.86 8.26
CA LYS A 73 8.39 9.82 7.77
C LYS A 73 7.96 8.42 7.36
N ASP A 74 8.89 7.63 6.82
CA ASP A 74 8.65 6.25 6.38
C ASP A 74 8.43 5.26 7.53
N LEU A 75 8.73 5.65 8.77
CA LEU A 75 8.50 4.84 9.97
C LEU A 75 7.27 5.29 10.77
N CYS A 76 6.55 6.28 10.28
CA CYS A 76 5.33 6.74 10.92
C CYS A 76 4.16 5.81 10.59
N TYR A 77 3.23 5.67 11.53
CA TYR A 77 2.09 4.79 11.45
C TYR A 77 0.81 5.47 11.98
N LEU A 78 -0.32 4.89 11.65
CA LEU A 78 -1.64 5.32 12.10
C LEU A 78 -2.19 4.34 13.13
N GLU A 79 -2.98 4.83 14.07
CA GLU A 79 -3.68 4.05 15.08
C GLU A 79 -5.13 4.53 15.22
N GLY A 80 -5.97 3.71 15.84
CA GLY A 80 -7.33 4.06 16.21
C GLY A 80 -8.18 4.47 15.03
N GLU A 81 -8.88 5.59 15.15
CA GLU A 81 -9.80 6.11 14.15
C GLU A 81 -9.11 6.50 12.84
N ASP A 82 -7.92 7.10 12.90
CA ASP A 82 -7.15 7.47 11.71
C ASP A 82 -6.75 6.24 10.89
N MET A 83 -6.40 5.13 11.53
CA MET A 83 -6.14 3.87 10.83
C MET A 83 -7.42 3.31 10.20
N ALA A 84 -8.55 3.36 10.90
CA ALA A 84 -9.83 2.90 10.37
C ALA A 84 -10.27 3.71 9.15
N ASN A 85 -10.13 5.03 9.21
CA ASN A 85 -10.41 5.94 8.09
C ASN A 85 -9.49 5.66 6.89
N TYR A 86 -8.20 5.46 7.13
CA TYR A 86 -7.25 5.10 6.06
C TYR A 86 -7.64 3.79 5.36
N LEU A 87 -8.00 2.75 6.11
CA LEU A 87 -8.42 1.46 5.54
C LEU A 87 -9.70 1.61 4.72
N ASN A 88 -10.65 2.43 5.17
CA ASN A 88 -11.86 2.74 4.41
C ASN A 88 -11.55 3.46 3.10
N ASP A 89 -10.74 4.50 3.13
CA ASP A 89 -10.39 5.28 1.94
C ASP A 89 -9.53 4.47 0.95
N MET A 90 -8.69 3.58 1.48
CA MET A 90 -7.97 2.61 0.65
C MET A 90 -8.92 1.64 -0.05
N LYS A 91 -9.98 1.17 0.61
CA LYS A 91 -11.03 0.35 0.01
C LYS A 91 -11.69 1.07 -1.18
N ILE A 92 -12.01 2.35 -1.01
CA ILE A 92 -12.56 3.20 -2.07
C ILE A 92 -11.57 3.33 -3.23
N ALA A 93 -10.29 3.56 -2.94
CA ALA A 93 -9.24 3.64 -3.96
C ALA A 93 -9.03 2.32 -4.71
N GLN A 94 -9.16 1.18 -4.04
CA GLN A 94 -9.11 -0.15 -4.67
C GLN A 94 -10.31 -0.39 -5.58
N GLU A 95 -11.51 -0.04 -5.15
CA GLU A 95 -12.75 -0.16 -5.95
C GLU A 95 -12.69 0.75 -7.19
N PHE A 96 -12.17 1.97 -7.03
CA PHE A 96 -11.90 2.85 -8.16
C PHE A 96 -10.93 2.20 -9.16
N ALA A 97 -9.83 1.62 -8.67
CA ALA A 97 -8.84 0.95 -9.52
C ALA A 97 -9.44 -0.26 -10.25
N TYR A 98 -10.26 -1.04 -9.57
CA TYR A 98 -11.01 -2.16 -10.15
C TYR A 98 -11.90 -1.71 -11.30
N THR A 99 -12.74 -0.71 -11.03
CA THR A 99 -13.68 -0.14 -11.98
C THR A 99 -12.97 0.50 -13.18
N ASN A 100 -11.87 1.23 -12.92
CA ASN A 100 -11.07 1.86 -13.98
C ASN A 100 -10.48 0.81 -14.95
N ARG A 101 -9.92 -0.30 -14.45
CA ARG A 101 -9.43 -1.39 -15.31
C ARG A 101 -10.54 -2.00 -16.15
N LYS A 102 -11.70 -2.20 -15.55
CA LYS A 102 -12.88 -2.76 -16.23
C LYS A 102 -13.35 -1.85 -17.38
N TYR A 103 -13.44 -0.54 -17.15
CA TYR A 103 -13.80 0.43 -18.18
C TYR A 103 -12.77 0.50 -19.31
N ILE A 104 -11.48 0.48 -18.99
CA ILE A 104 -10.41 0.47 -20.00
C ILE A 104 -10.51 -0.80 -20.87
N ALA A 105 -10.65 -1.97 -20.26
CA ALA A 105 -10.78 -3.23 -20.98
C ALA A 105 -12.02 -3.21 -21.91
N ARG A 106 -13.18 -2.77 -21.41
CA ARG A 106 -14.41 -2.63 -22.19
C ARG A 106 -14.23 -1.70 -23.39
N SER A 107 -13.62 -0.54 -23.18
CA SER A 107 -13.38 0.44 -24.24
C SER A 107 -12.49 -0.15 -25.34
N ILE A 108 -11.42 -0.87 -24.97
CA ILE A 108 -10.54 -1.53 -25.94
C ILE A 108 -11.30 -2.59 -26.73
N LEU A 109 -12.02 -3.49 -26.05
CA LEU A 109 -12.77 -4.57 -26.68
C LEU A 109 -13.86 -4.04 -27.60
N SER A 110 -14.61 -3.03 -27.17
CA SER A 110 -15.62 -2.36 -27.99
C SER A 110 -15.04 -1.77 -29.26
N ASN A 111 -13.90 -1.08 -29.19
CA ASN A 111 -13.22 -0.51 -30.36
C ASN A 111 -12.66 -1.59 -31.32
N MET A 112 -12.41 -2.79 -30.80
CA MET A 112 -12.01 -3.96 -31.60
C MET A 112 -13.20 -4.74 -32.19
N GLY A 113 -14.45 -4.32 -31.91
CA GLY A 113 -15.66 -5.05 -32.32
C GLY A 113 -15.87 -6.37 -31.55
N LEU A 114 -15.24 -6.54 -30.37
CA LEU A 114 -15.37 -7.74 -29.56
C LEU A 114 -16.41 -7.56 -28.45
N SER A 115 -17.19 -8.61 -28.18
CA SER A 115 -18.19 -8.62 -27.12
C SER A 115 -17.55 -9.06 -25.79
N GLU A 116 -17.73 -8.28 -24.72
CA GLU A 116 -17.28 -8.61 -23.36
C GLU A 116 -17.99 -9.85 -22.80
N SER A 117 -19.23 -10.13 -23.22
CA SER A 117 -20.05 -11.22 -22.68
C SER A 117 -19.51 -12.63 -22.94
N VAL A 118 -18.57 -12.77 -23.85
CA VAL A 118 -17.99 -14.06 -24.26
C VAL A 118 -16.62 -14.31 -23.61
N LEU A 119 -16.11 -13.34 -22.86
CA LEU A 119 -14.73 -13.35 -22.39
C LEU A 119 -14.64 -13.69 -20.90
N LYS A 120 -13.78 -14.63 -20.57
CA LYS A 120 -13.34 -14.87 -19.20
C LYS A 120 -12.46 -13.71 -18.75
N SER A 121 -12.66 -13.19 -17.54
CA SER A 121 -11.83 -12.14 -16.99
C SER A 121 -11.56 -12.37 -15.50
N PHE A 122 -10.38 -12.01 -15.05
CA PHE A 122 -10.00 -11.98 -13.64
C PHE A 122 -9.08 -10.78 -13.37
N GLN A 123 -8.85 -10.45 -12.11
CA GLN A 123 -7.99 -9.35 -11.71
C GLN A 123 -7.01 -9.78 -10.64
N THR A 124 -5.78 -9.29 -10.75
CA THR A 124 -4.73 -9.48 -9.76
C THR A 124 -4.29 -8.11 -9.25
N ILE A 125 -4.25 -7.94 -7.93
CA ILE A 125 -3.85 -6.69 -7.28
C ILE A 125 -2.53 -6.90 -6.55
N HIS A 126 -1.62 -5.95 -6.66
CA HIS A 126 -0.36 -5.94 -5.92
C HIS A 126 -0.13 -4.59 -5.24
N ASN A 127 0.72 -4.54 -4.21
CA ASN A 127 1.00 -3.35 -3.40
C ASN A 127 -0.28 -2.77 -2.78
N TYR A 128 -0.92 -3.55 -1.94
CA TYR A 128 -2.16 -3.17 -1.27
C TYR A 128 -2.26 -3.81 0.12
N ILE A 129 -3.19 -3.34 0.92
CA ILE A 129 -3.62 -4.03 2.14
C ILE A 129 -4.94 -4.74 1.82
N ASP A 130 -4.96 -6.04 2.05
CA ASP A 130 -6.19 -6.82 2.14
C ASP A 130 -6.92 -6.38 3.41
N THR A 131 -7.99 -5.61 3.26
CA THR A 131 -8.69 -5.00 4.39
C THR A 131 -9.53 -5.98 5.19
N ASP A 132 -9.82 -7.14 4.64
CA ASP A 132 -10.62 -8.16 5.30
C ASP A 132 -9.73 -9.09 6.14
N LYS A 133 -8.54 -9.41 5.64
CA LYS A 133 -7.53 -10.25 6.32
C LYS A 133 -6.44 -9.46 7.04
N LEU A 134 -6.38 -8.16 6.84
CA LEU A 134 -5.33 -7.25 7.33
C LEU A 134 -3.92 -7.69 6.90
N ILE A 135 -3.79 -8.20 5.69
CA ILE A 135 -2.52 -8.63 5.12
C ILE A 135 -1.98 -7.54 4.20
N LEU A 136 -0.81 -6.99 4.53
CA LEU A 136 -0.07 -6.08 3.66
C LEU A 136 0.72 -6.86 2.62
N ARG A 137 0.38 -6.69 1.34
CA ARG A 137 1.14 -7.27 0.21
C ARG A 137 1.94 -6.18 -0.50
N LYS A 138 3.26 -6.31 -0.47
CA LYS A 138 4.20 -5.43 -1.18
C LYS A 138 5.11 -6.28 -2.07
N GLY A 139 5.03 -6.11 -3.38
CA GLY A 139 5.74 -6.99 -4.32
C GLY A 139 5.15 -8.41 -4.37
N ALA A 140 3.93 -8.58 -3.88
CA ALA A 140 3.21 -9.83 -3.81
C ALA A 140 1.75 -9.64 -4.21
N VAL A 141 1.11 -10.73 -4.61
CA VAL A 141 -0.32 -10.81 -4.97
C VAL A 141 -0.99 -11.88 -4.12
N SER A 142 -2.32 -11.83 -4.03
CA SER A 142 -3.10 -12.91 -3.44
C SER A 142 -2.98 -14.19 -4.27
N SER A 143 -2.95 -15.33 -3.61
CA SER A 143 -2.94 -16.66 -4.23
C SER A 143 -3.72 -17.66 -3.36
N GLU A 144 -4.94 -17.28 -2.98
CA GLU A 144 -5.86 -18.16 -2.25
C GLU A 144 -6.11 -19.45 -3.05
N LEU A 145 -6.56 -20.48 -2.37
CA LEU A 145 -6.83 -21.76 -3.02
C LEU A 145 -7.85 -21.61 -4.15
N GLY A 146 -7.43 -21.90 -5.38
CA GLY A 146 -8.27 -21.80 -6.57
C GLY A 146 -8.37 -20.41 -7.18
N GLU A 147 -7.75 -19.38 -6.59
CA GLU A 147 -7.72 -18.03 -7.13
C GLU A 147 -6.89 -17.93 -8.40
N GLU A 148 -7.43 -17.29 -9.45
CA GLU A 148 -6.69 -17.01 -10.67
C GLU A 148 -5.84 -15.75 -10.51
N LEU A 149 -4.57 -15.83 -10.90
CA LEU A 149 -3.64 -14.71 -10.81
C LEU A 149 -2.72 -14.64 -12.02
N ILE A 150 -2.24 -13.43 -12.33
CA ILE A 150 -1.27 -13.19 -13.41
C ILE A 150 0.06 -12.75 -12.79
N ILE A 151 1.15 -13.37 -13.25
CA ILE A 151 2.52 -13.01 -12.89
C ILE A 151 3.26 -12.57 -14.15
N PRO A 152 3.40 -11.25 -14.38
CA PRO A 152 4.16 -10.72 -15.51
C PRO A 152 5.64 -11.06 -15.36
N MET A 153 6.25 -11.57 -16.42
CA MET A 153 7.69 -11.86 -16.46
C MET A 153 8.46 -10.74 -17.14
N ASN A 154 8.45 -10.71 -18.45
CA ASN A 154 9.10 -9.70 -19.28
C ASN A 154 8.44 -9.60 -20.65
N MET A 155 8.91 -8.65 -21.50
CA MET A 155 8.33 -8.39 -22.82
C MET A 155 8.51 -9.56 -23.81
N ARG A 156 9.54 -10.39 -23.63
CA ARG A 156 9.82 -11.54 -24.49
C ARG A 156 9.00 -12.77 -24.09
N ASP A 157 9.00 -13.07 -22.79
CA ASP A 157 8.45 -14.32 -22.27
C ASP A 157 6.98 -14.16 -21.79
N GLY A 158 6.48 -12.92 -21.78
CA GLY A 158 5.07 -12.58 -21.50
C GLY A 158 4.73 -12.67 -20.02
N SER A 159 3.61 -13.32 -19.70
CA SER A 159 3.07 -13.46 -18.34
C SER A 159 2.60 -14.89 -18.10
N LEU A 160 2.68 -15.33 -16.86
CA LEU A 160 2.10 -16.59 -16.40
C LEU A 160 0.70 -16.36 -15.87
N ILE A 161 -0.26 -17.19 -16.28
CA ILE A 161 -1.57 -17.31 -15.64
C ILE A 161 -1.49 -18.52 -14.72
N CYS A 162 -1.76 -18.29 -13.44
CA CYS A 162 -1.57 -19.29 -12.38
C CYS A 162 -2.86 -19.47 -11.58
N ILE A 163 -2.92 -20.60 -10.89
CA ILE A 163 -3.97 -20.88 -9.89
C ILE A 163 -3.31 -20.95 -8.52
N GLY A 164 -3.84 -20.15 -7.58
CA GLY A 164 -3.39 -20.11 -6.21
C GLY A 164 -3.52 -21.44 -5.49
N LYS A 165 -2.58 -21.76 -4.63
CA LYS A 165 -2.54 -23.01 -3.85
C LYS A 165 -2.96 -22.80 -2.39
N GLY A 166 -3.20 -21.57 -1.95
CA GLY A 166 -3.63 -21.27 -0.59
C GLY A 166 -2.60 -21.65 0.47
N ASN A 167 -1.31 -21.41 0.24
CA ASN A 167 -0.27 -21.74 1.21
C ASN A 167 -0.23 -20.71 2.34
N GLU A 168 -0.67 -21.12 3.54
CA GLU A 168 -0.76 -20.28 4.74
C GLU A 168 0.61 -19.82 5.26
N ASP A 169 1.68 -20.60 5.09
CA ASP A 169 3.04 -20.23 5.49
C ASP A 169 3.52 -18.95 4.80
N TRP A 170 2.93 -18.63 3.65
CA TRP A 170 3.24 -17.43 2.86
C TRP A 170 2.05 -16.46 2.80
N ASN A 171 1.17 -16.48 3.78
CA ASN A 171 -0.05 -15.67 3.83
C ASN A 171 -0.86 -15.77 2.52
N CYS A 172 -1.01 -16.97 1.97
CA CYS A 172 -1.69 -17.21 0.69
C CYS A 172 -1.24 -16.21 -0.39
N SER A 173 0.07 -16.03 -0.55
CA SER A 173 0.62 -15.01 -1.45
C SER A 173 1.56 -15.62 -2.49
N ALA A 174 1.70 -14.95 -3.65
CA ALA A 174 2.61 -15.28 -4.73
C ALA A 174 3.40 -14.05 -5.17
N PRO A 175 4.53 -14.21 -5.88
CA PRO A 175 5.27 -13.09 -6.46
C PRO A 175 4.39 -12.29 -7.43
N HIS A 176 4.49 -10.96 -7.43
CA HIS A 176 3.74 -10.10 -8.35
C HIS A 176 4.37 -9.97 -9.74
N GLY A 177 5.54 -10.57 -9.94
CA GLY A 177 6.30 -10.54 -11.19
C GLY A 177 7.65 -11.22 -11.03
N ALA A 178 8.37 -11.41 -12.13
CA ALA A 178 9.74 -11.89 -12.11
C ALA A 178 10.66 -10.82 -11.52
N GLY A 179 11.51 -11.21 -10.58
CA GLY A 179 12.57 -10.38 -10.06
C GLY A 179 13.54 -9.94 -11.16
N ARG A 180 14.14 -8.76 -11.01
CA ARG A 180 15.17 -8.29 -11.94
C ARG A 180 16.54 -8.76 -11.47
N LEU A 181 17.36 -9.23 -12.41
CA LEU A 181 18.77 -9.54 -12.15
C LEU A 181 19.63 -8.28 -11.98
N MET A 182 19.18 -7.16 -12.56
CA MET A 182 19.88 -5.87 -12.52
C MET A 182 18.91 -4.69 -12.58
N SER A 183 19.37 -3.50 -12.25
CA SER A 183 18.59 -2.26 -12.35
C SER A 183 18.28 -1.89 -13.80
N ARG A 184 17.27 -1.02 -14.03
CA ARG A 184 16.94 -0.54 -15.38
C ARG A 184 18.10 0.22 -16.04
N SER A 185 18.89 0.93 -15.24
CA SER A 185 20.08 1.66 -15.75
C SER A 185 21.18 0.72 -16.18
N GLN A 186 21.42 -0.36 -15.44
CA GLN A 186 22.42 -1.38 -15.80
C GLN A 186 21.99 -2.22 -17.02
N ALA A 187 20.69 -2.43 -17.23
CA ALA A 187 20.16 -3.18 -18.37
C ALA A 187 20.17 -2.40 -19.70
N LYS A 188 20.50 -1.09 -19.68
CA LYS A 188 20.62 -0.24 -20.88
C LYS A 188 22.04 -0.16 -21.43
N ASN A 189 23.02 -0.65 -20.68
CA ASN A 189 24.42 -0.77 -21.07
C ASN A 189 24.73 -2.22 -21.49
#